data_51d8624ed32a7229f5ad76bb4155cc3a
#
_entry.id   51d8624ed32a7229f5ad76bb4155cc3a
#
_cell.length_a   1.000
_cell.length_b   1.000
_cell.length_c   1.000
_cell.angle_alpha   90.00
_cell.angle_beta   90.00
_cell.angle_gamma   90.00
#
_symmetry.space_group_name_H-M   'P 1'
#
loop_
_entity.id
_entity.type
_entity.pdbx_description
1 polymer ?
#
loop_
_entity_poly.entity_id
_entity_poly.type
_entity_poly.pdbx_seq_one_letter_code
_entity_poly.pdbx_strand_id
1 'polypeptide(L)'
;SEMCIRDRFGAGSIGGYLAACLSKTNIDLSLIARGPHKKAIEENGLTLIKEGRSENFKLKVTDDPKTLDVQDYIFISVKAHAISNIVDSLKNIIGEKTSIISAVNGLPWWYFYKANTGTNLDNHHIDSVDPEGKIWKHLDPAKAIGCVVYPAAEITEPGVIKHNGGERFTLGEPDGSKSERLKLIADLLIAGGLKAPQKSNLRDEIWIKLWGNCSFNII
;
A
#
# COMPACT_ATOMS: atom_id res chain seq x y z
N SER A 1 2.89 18.47 19.16
CA SER A 1 3.63 18.36 17.90
C SER A 1 2.68 17.81 16.87
N GLU A 2 2.37 18.59 15.86
CA GLU A 2 1.63 18.12 14.69
C GLU A 2 2.47 17.02 14.06
N MET A 3 1.94 15.81 14.06
CA MET A 3 2.60 14.66 13.44
C MET A 3 2.36 14.77 11.94
N CYS A 4 3.36 15.29 11.24
CA CYS A 4 3.34 15.36 9.79
C CYS A 4 3.60 13.95 9.26
N ILE A 5 2.54 13.17 9.03
CA ILE A 5 2.66 11.86 8.40
C ILE A 5 2.82 12.11 6.90
N ARG A 6 4.00 11.77 6.38
CA ARG A 6 4.29 11.83 4.94
C ARG A 6 4.04 10.46 4.34
N ASP A 7 3.01 10.35 3.54
CA ASP A 7 2.55 9.09 2.96
C ASP A 7 2.69 9.06 1.44
N ARG A 8 2.93 7.87 0.90
CA ARG A 8 3.12 7.65 -0.52
C ARG A 8 2.36 6.47 -1.07
N PHE A 9 1.78 6.68 -2.26
CA PHE A 9 1.03 5.66 -2.97
C PHE A 9 1.46 5.57 -4.42
N GLY A 10 1.60 4.35 -4.96
CA GLY A 10 1.58 4.16 -6.40
C GLY A 10 0.17 4.49 -6.93
N ALA A 11 0.06 5.34 -7.94
CA ALA A 11 -1.22 5.78 -8.49
C ALA A 11 -1.93 4.71 -9.35
N GLY A 12 -1.90 3.45 -8.92
CA GLY A 12 -2.85 2.44 -9.40
C GLY A 12 -4.25 2.72 -8.84
N SER A 13 -5.24 1.91 -9.25
CA SER A 13 -6.62 2.10 -8.79
C SER A 13 -6.76 2.10 -7.26
N ILE A 14 -6.08 1.18 -6.57
CA ILE A 14 -6.08 1.09 -5.09
C ILE A 14 -5.32 2.25 -4.46
N GLY A 15 -4.16 2.62 -4.99
CA GLY A 15 -3.39 3.75 -4.46
C GLY A 15 -4.10 5.09 -4.66
N GLY A 16 -4.74 5.29 -5.81
CA GLY A 16 -5.57 6.47 -6.04
C GLY A 16 -6.78 6.53 -5.11
N TYR A 17 -7.44 5.39 -4.87
CA TYR A 17 -8.54 5.31 -3.90
C TYR A 17 -8.08 5.66 -2.47
N LEU A 18 -6.97 5.06 -2.02
CA LEU A 18 -6.37 5.38 -0.72
C LEU A 18 -6.00 6.87 -0.62
N ALA A 19 -5.33 7.41 -1.64
CA ALA A 19 -4.94 8.81 -1.66
C ALA A 19 -6.14 9.76 -1.58
N ALA A 20 -7.22 9.49 -2.32
CA ALA A 20 -8.45 10.25 -2.24
C ALA A 20 -9.10 10.20 -0.83
N CYS A 21 -9.10 9.02 -0.20
CA CYS A 21 -9.62 8.87 1.16
C CYS A 21 -8.78 9.64 2.18
N LEU A 22 -7.46 9.50 2.11
CA LEU A 22 -6.54 10.10 3.07
C LEU A 22 -6.32 11.59 2.88
N SER A 23 -6.58 12.14 1.69
CA SER A 23 -6.56 13.59 1.46
C SER A 23 -7.62 14.35 2.28
N LYS A 24 -8.59 13.64 2.86
CA LYS A 24 -9.57 14.18 3.81
C LYS A 24 -9.02 14.35 5.23
N THR A 25 -7.81 13.86 5.47
CA THR A 25 -7.10 13.95 6.75
C THR A 25 -6.00 15.01 6.69
N ASN A 26 -5.48 15.43 7.84
CA ASN A 26 -4.42 16.44 7.91
C ASN A 26 -3.04 15.80 7.81
N ILE A 27 -2.66 15.31 6.61
CA ILE A 27 -1.36 14.70 6.33
C ILE A 27 -0.70 15.31 5.10
N ASP A 28 0.63 15.27 5.04
CA ASP A 28 1.39 15.61 3.82
C ASP A 28 1.45 14.41 2.89
N LEU A 29 0.47 14.33 1.99
CA LEU A 29 0.27 13.22 1.07
C LEU A 29 0.92 13.50 -0.28
N SER A 30 1.71 12.55 -0.78
CA SER A 30 2.27 12.59 -2.13
C SER A 30 1.91 11.33 -2.91
N LEU A 31 1.54 11.47 -4.16
CA LEU A 31 1.17 10.39 -5.07
C LEU A 31 2.28 10.19 -6.12
N ILE A 32 2.66 8.93 -6.38
CA ILE A 32 3.55 8.61 -7.50
C ILE A 32 2.69 8.12 -8.66
N ALA A 33 2.68 8.89 -9.75
CA ALA A 33 2.00 8.55 -10.99
C ALA A 33 2.94 8.72 -12.19
N ARG A 34 2.60 8.15 -13.32
CA ARG A 34 3.36 8.28 -14.56
C ARG A 34 2.45 8.56 -15.75
N GLY A 35 3.05 9.12 -16.81
CA GLY A 35 2.40 9.31 -18.09
C GLY A 35 1.10 10.12 -18.02
N PRO A 36 0.08 9.74 -18.83
CA PRO A 36 -1.18 10.48 -18.91
C PRO A 36 -1.91 10.61 -17.57
N HIS A 37 -1.80 9.59 -16.70
CA HIS A 37 -2.44 9.61 -15.38
C HIS A 37 -1.85 10.68 -14.46
N LYS A 38 -0.50 10.80 -14.42
CA LYS A 38 0.18 11.89 -13.71
C LYS A 38 -0.27 13.25 -14.21
N LYS A 39 -0.19 13.48 -15.53
CA LYS A 39 -0.55 14.75 -16.16
C LYS A 39 -1.98 15.17 -15.82
N ALA A 40 -2.92 14.24 -15.91
CA ALA A 40 -4.32 14.52 -15.58
C ALA A 40 -4.51 14.93 -14.11
N ILE A 41 -3.80 14.26 -13.17
CA ILE A 41 -3.87 14.59 -11.75
C ILE A 41 -3.22 15.95 -11.46
N GLU A 42 -2.10 16.28 -12.10
CA GLU A 42 -1.44 17.60 -11.99
C GLU A 42 -2.33 18.74 -12.45
N GLU A 43 -3.00 18.57 -13.60
CA GLU A 43 -3.83 19.61 -14.22
C GLU A 43 -5.21 19.75 -13.56
N ASN A 44 -5.85 18.62 -13.25
CA ASN A 44 -7.26 18.58 -12.89
C ASN A 44 -7.54 18.04 -11.47
N GLY A 45 -6.51 17.51 -10.78
CA GLY A 45 -6.69 16.77 -9.52
C GLY A 45 -7.09 15.31 -9.77
N LEU A 46 -7.15 14.53 -8.69
CA LEU A 46 -7.63 13.16 -8.69
C LEU A 46 -9.14 13.14 -8.44
N THR A 47 -9.89 12.55 -9.35
CA THR A 47 -11.34 12.38 -9.19
C THR A 47 -11.64 10.97 -8.67
N LEU A 48 -12.38 10.88 -7.56
CA LEU A 48 -12.92 9.64 -7.04
C LEU A 48 -14.42 9.57 -7.31
N ILE A 49 -14.86 8.53 -8.01
CA ILE A 49 -16.26 8.18 -8.19
C ILE A 49 -16.59 7.05 -7.21
N LYS A 50 -17.47 7.34 -6.26
CA LYS A 50 -17.96 6.38 -5.26
C LYS A 50 -19.47 6.50 -5.11
N GLU A 51 -20.21 5.39 -5.23
CA GLU A 51 -21.68 5.35 -5.08
C GLU A 51 -22.40 6.37 -5.96
N GLY A 52 -21.93 6.55 -7.19
CA GLY A 52 -22.52 7.49 -8.16
C GLY A 52 -22.18 8.97 -7.89
N ARG A 53 -21.38 9.27 -6.88
CA ARG A 53 -20.91 10.64 -6.57
C ARG A 53 -19.47 10.81 -7.01
N SER A 54 -19.16 11.97 -7.58
CA SER A 54 -17.80 12.36 -7.95
C SER A 54 -17.26 13.41 -6.99
N GLU A 55 -16.06 13.21 -6.49
CA GLU A 55 -15.35 14.14 -5.62
C GLU A 55 -13.93 14.33 -6.17
N ASN A 56 -13.44 15.57 -6.20
CA ASN A 56 -12.12 15.88 -6.75
C ASN A 56 -11.16 16.33 -5.65
N PHE A 57 -9.92 15.86 -5.72
CA PHE A 57 -8.88 16.10 -4.73
C PHE A 57 -7.63 16.66 -5.40
N LYS A 58 -7.14 17.80 -4.90
CA LYS A 58 -5.85 18.34 -5.31
C LYS A 58 -4.77 17.67 -4.49
N LEU A 59 -3.86 16.94 -5.15
CA LEU A 59 -2.81 16.16 -4.52
C LEU A 59 -1.45 16.54 -5.11
N LYS A 60 -0.40 16.47 -4.29
CA LYS A 60 0.95 16.47 -4.82
C LYS A 60 1.19 15.19 -5.60
N VAL A 61 1.61 15.28 -6.84
CA VAL A 61 1.94 14.13 -7.67
C VAL A 61 3.32 14.27 -8.31
N THR A 62 4.07 13.20 -8.38
CA THR A 62 5.38 13.16 -9.04
C THR A 62 5.60 11.81 -9.70
N ASP A 63 6.45 11.74 -10.70
CA ASP A 63 6.97 10.50 -11.28
C ASP A 63 8.40 10.20 -10.83
N ASP A 64 9.06 11.15 -10.19
CA ASP A 64 10.40 10.97 -9.62
C ASP A 64 10.36 10.93 -8.10
N PRO A 65 10.48 9.75 -7.48
CA PRO A 65 10.59 9.61 -6.04
C PRO A 65 11.73 10.41 -5.39
N LYS A 66 12.80 10.71 -6.13
CA LYS A 66 13.97 11.43 -5.59
C LYS A 66 13.67 12.88 -5.22
N THR A 67 12.60 13.44 -5.74
CA THR A 67 12.17 14.83 -5.44
C THR A 67 11.50 14.97 -4.08
N LEU A 68 11.35 13.88 -3.36
CA LEU A 68 10.59 13.83 -2.11
C LEU A 68 11.51 13.48 -0.95
N ASP A 69 11.20 14.05 0.23
CA ASP A 69 11.89 13.76 1.49
C ASP A 69 11.67 12.32 1.96
N VAL A 70 12.36 11.91 3.02
CA VAL A 70 12.10 10.65 3.73
C VAL A 70 10.65 10.60 4.21
N GLN A 71 10.01 9.46 4.01
CA GLN A 71 8.61 9.25 4.34
C GLN A 71 8.45 8.47 5.65
N ASP A 72 7.36 8.72 6.38
CA ASP A 72 7.00 7.94 7.57
C ASP A 72 6.34 6.62 7.15
N TYR A 73 5.44 6.66 6.17
CA TYR A 73 4.78 5.48 5.60
C TYR A 73 4.88 5.48 4.08
N ILE A 74 5.07 4.30 3.51
CA ILE A 74 5.06 4.08 2.06
C ILE A 74 4.07 2.96 1.75
N PHE A 75 2.99 3.29 1.03
CA PHE A 75 2.09 2.28 0.49
C PHE A 75 2.54 1.87 -0.91
N ILE A 76 2.83 0.60 -1.08
CA ILE A 76 3.11 0.00 -2.39
C ILE A 76 1.82 -0.62 -2.91
N SER A 77 1.21 0.00 -3.92
CA SER A 77 -0.05 -0.42 -4.54
C SER A 77 0.09 -0.66 -6.04
N VAL A 78 1.29 -0.95 -6.50
CA VAL A 78 1.55 -1.43 -7.86
C VAL A 78 1.24 -2.93 -7.96
N LYS A 79 1.17 -3.47 -9.18
CA LYS A 79 1.03 -4.93 -9.36
C LYS A 79 2.26 -5.66 -8.78
N ALA A 80 2.06 -6.83 -8.17
CA ALA A 80 3.12 -7.57 -7.45
C ALA A 80 4.42 -7.71 -8.25
N HIS A 81 4.33 -8.12 -9.53
CA HIS A 81 5.48 -8.29 -10.43
C HIS A 81 6.23 -6.98 -10.75
N ALA A 82 5.65 -5.83 -10.47
CA ALA A 82 6.28 -4.53 -10.71
C ALA A 82 7.06 -4.00 -9.51
N ILE A 83 6.97 -4.64 -8.33
CA ILE A 83 7.62 -4.15 -7.11
C ILE A 83 9.14 -4.16 -7.29
N SER A 84 9.73 -5.24 -7.81
CA SER A 84 11.18 -5.36 -8.03
C SER A 84 11.77 -4.27 -8.93
N ASN A 85 10.93 -3.70 -9.82
CA ASN A 85 11.35 -2.64 -10.74
C ASN A 85 11.37 -1.25 -10.09
N ILE A 86 10.69 -1.06 -8.96
CA ILE A 86 10.58 0.25 -8.29
C ILE A 86 11.44 0.35 -7.03
N VAL A 87 11.94 -0.76 -6.47
CA VAL A 87 12.66 -0.76 -5.18
C VAL A 87 13.87 0.19 -5.19
N ASP A 88 14.61 0.25 -6.29
CA ASP A 88 15.77 1.14 -6.40
C ASP A 88 15.37 2.64 -6.35
N SER A 89 14.21 2.98 -6.90
CA SER A 89 13.70 4.35 -6.88
C SER A 89 13.17 4.79 -5.50
N LEU A 90 12.89 3.84 -4.62
CA LEU A 90 12.37 4.12 -3.28
C LEU A 90 13.47 4.38 -2.23
N LYS A 91 14.72 4.04 -2.52
CA LYS A 91 15.83 4.12 -1.55
C LYS A 91 15.96 5.47 -0.86
N ASN A 92 15.83 6.56 -1.61
CA ASN A 92 16.07 7.91 -1.07
C ASN A 92 14.96 8.40 -0.11
N ILE A 93 13.82 7.73 -0.10
CA ILE A 93 12.65 8.10 0.69
C ILE A 93 12.40 7.15 1.86
N ILE A 94 13.21 6.09 1.95
CA ILE A 94 13.18 5.15 3.05
C ILE A 94 14.23 5.56 4.06
N GLY A 95 13.79 6.00 5.23
CA GLY A 95 14.63 6.30 6.38
C GLY A 95 14.58 5.21 7.45
N GLU A 96 15.21 5.47 8.57
CA GLU A 96 15.29 4.53 9.69
C GLU A 96 13.89 4.14 10.21
N LYS A 97 12.99 5.12 10.37
CA LYS A 97 11.65 4.95 10.94
C LYS A 97 10.56 4.69 9.90
N THR A 98 10.89 4.66 8.61
CA THR A 98 9.91 4.43 7.55
C THR A 98 9.26 3.07 7.68
N SER A 99 7.94 3.03 7.60
CA SER A 99 7.15 1.80 7.52
C SER A 99 6.65 1.59 6.08
N ILE A 100 6.71 0.35 5.59
CA ILE A 100 6.37 0.00 4.21
C ILE A 100 5.15 -0.92 4.21
N ILE A 101 4.05 -0.47 3.62
CA ILE A 101 2.79 -1.21 3.54
C ILE A 101 2.60 -1.73 2.12
N SER A 102 2.57 -3.05 1.95
CA SER A 102 2.25 -3.66 0.66
C SER A 102 0.75 -3.84 0.51
N ALA A 103 0.11 -2.88 -0.17
CA ALA A 103 -1.30 -2.95 -0.53
C ALA A 103 -1.48 -3.71 -1.87
N VAL A 104 -1.03 -4.97 -1.91
CA VAL A 104 -0.93 -5.81 -3.11
C VAL A 104 -1.55 -7.17 -2.84
N ASN A 105 -2.21 -7.76 -3.85
CA ASN A 105 -2.74 -9.11 -3.76
C ASN A 105 -1.62 -10.17 -3.86
N GLY A 106 -1.86 -11.34 -3.29
CA GLY A 106 -0.92 -12.46 -3.29
C GLY A 106 -0.08 -12.54 -2.02
N LEU A 107 0.98 -13.36 -2.06
CA LEU A 107 1.92 -13.50 -0.95
C LEU A 107 2.90 -12.30 -0.97
N PRO A 108 3.09 -11.61 0.16
CA PRO A 108 4.02 -10.50 0.22
C PRO A 108 5.47 -10.98 0.37
N TRP A 109 6.45 -10.14 -0.04
CA TRP A 109 7.89 -10.47 0.06
C TRP A 109 8.34 -10.78 1.47
N TRP A 110 7.74 -10.18 2.51
CA TRP A 110 8.06 -10.34 3.93
C TRP A 110 7.41 -11.57 4.57
N TYR A 111 6.70 -12.41 3.82
CA TYR A 111 5.82 -13.46 4.34
C TYR A 111 6.48 -14.37 5.39
N PHE A 112 7.72 -14.78 5.18
CA PHE A 112 8.46 -15.63 6.13
C PHE A 112 9.28 -14.83 7.16
N TYR A 113 9.26 -13.50 7.13
CA TYR A 113 9.93 -12.70 8.14
C TYR A 113 9.26 -12.88 9.51
N LYS A 114 10.04 -13.34 10.50
CA LYS A 114 9.55 -13.67 11.86
C LYS A 114 8.28 -14.54 11.86
N ALA A 115 8.15 -15.44 10.90
CA ALA A 115 7.00 -16.33 10.79
C ALA A 115 7.01 -17.41 11.87
N ASN A 116 8.21 -17.80 12.34
CA ASN A 116 8.42 -18.80 13.38
C ASN A 116 7.74 -20.14 13.05
N THR A 117 7.86 -20.56 11.80
CA THR A 117 7.31 -21.84 11.30
C THR A 117 8.11 -23.05 11.77
N GLY A 118 9.34 -22.82 12.23
CA GLY A 118 10.29 -23.89 12.56
C GLY A 118 10.91 -24.56 11.34
N THR A 119 10.80 -23.95 10.17
CA THR A 119 11.37 -24.47 8.92
C THR A 119 12.55 -23.60 8.45
N ASN A 120 13.29 -24.10 7.46
CA ASN A 120 14.37 -23.36 6.81
C ASN A 120 13.87 -22.14 5.99
N LEU A 121 12.57 -21.96 5.87
CA LEU A 121 11.99 -20.80 5.19
C LEU A 121 11.90 -19.57 6.12
N ASP A 122 12.01 -19.75 7.43
CA ASP A 122 11.95 -18.64 8.38
C ASP A 122 13.05 -17.60 8.10
N ASN A 123 12.62 -16.35 8.01
CA ASN A 123 13.46 -15.19 7.67
C ASN A 123 14.12 -15.27 6.28
N HIS A 124 13.51 -15.99 5.33
CA HIS A 124 13.92 -16.05 3.94
C HIS A 124 12.87 -15.41 3.02
N HIS A 125 13.33 -14.92 1.88
CA HIS A 125 12.45 -14.46 0.80
C HIS A 125 11.82 -15.65 0.06
N ILE A 126 10.78 -15.37 -0.71
CA ILE A 126 10.11 -16.37 -1.56
C ILE A 126 10.58 -16.13 -3.00
N ASP A 127 11.35 -17.04 -3.58
CA ASP A 127 11.93 -16.88 -4.92
C ASP A 127 10.89 -16.58 -6.02
N SER A 128 9.70 -17.18 -5.95
CA SER A 128 8.63 -16.93 -6.90
C SER A 128 8.00 -15.53 -6.77
N VAL A 129 8.16 -14.86 -5.63
CA VAL A 129 7.65 -13.52 -5.36
C VAL A 129 8.75 -12.47 -5.51
N ASP A 130 9.95 -12.81 -5.08
CA ASP A 130 11.12 -11.95 -5.00
C ASP A 130 12.37 -12.70 -5.50
N PRO A 131 12.51 -12.85 -6.81
CA PRO A 131 13.68 -13.52 -7.38
C PRO A 131 14.97 -12.87 -6.88
N GLU A 132 15.92 -13.72 -6.43
CA GLU A 132 17.23 -13.30 -5.88
C GLU A 132 17.15 -12.45 -4.60
N GLY A 133 15.97 -12.31 -3.98
CA GLY A 133 15.77 -11.52 -2.76
C GLY A 133 16.01 -10.02 -2.95
N LYS A 134 15.77 -9.49 -4.13
CA LYS A 134 15.98 -8.07 -4.44
C LYS A 134 15.08 -7.16 -3.59
N ILE A 135 13.80 -7.50 -3.48
CA ILE A 135 12.84 -6.71 -2.69
C ILE A 135 13.21 -6.81 -1.20
N TRP A 136 13.48 -8.02 -0.72
CA TRP A 136 13.90 -8.29 0.66
C TRP A 136 15.10 -7.45 1.08
N LYS A 137 16.14 -7.39 0.22
CA LYS A 137 17.37 -6.63 0.51
C LYS A 137 17.16 -5.12 0.53
N HIS A 138 16.27 -4.60 -0.32
CA HIS A 138 16.11 -3.15 -0.49
C HIS A 138 15.01 -2.54 0.39
N LEU A 139 13.95 -3.29 0.66
CA LEU A 139 12.82 -2.79 1.43
C LEU A 139 12.87 -3.21 2.90
N ASP A 140 13.84 -4.00 3.31
CA ASP A 140 14.02 -4.51 4.67
C ASP A 140 12.70 -4.99 5.31
N PRO A 141 12.46 -6.30 5.45
CA PRO A 141 11.19 -6.83 5.97
C PRO A 141 10.88 -6.36 7.41
N ALA A 142 11.87 -5.87 8.16
CA ALA A 142 11.65 -5.25 9.48
C ALA A 142 10.83 -3.94 9.40
N LYS A 143 10.81 -3.31 8.24
CA LYS A 143 10.01 -2.09 7.96
C LYS A 143 8.60 -2.42 7.46
N ALA A 144 8.31 -3.69 7.17
CA ALA A 144 7.03 -4.08 6.62
C ALA A 144 5.90 -3.98 7.65
N ILE A 145 4.75 -3.45 7.22
CA ILE A 145 3.45 -3.66 7.83
C ILE A 145 2.62 -4.42 6.79
N GLY A 146 2.08 -5.54 7.20
CA GLY A 146 1.24 -6.34 6.32
C GLY A 146 -0.12 -5.69 6.09
N CYS A 147 -0.64 -5.84 4.87
CA CYS A 147 -1.94 -5.29 4.48
C CYS A 147 -2.68 -6.25 3.56
N VAL A 148 -3.90 -6.61 3.92
CA VAL A 148 -4.82 -7.35 3.05
C VAL A 148 -5.88 -6.38 2.52
N VAL A 149 -5.90 -6.19 1.20
CA VAL A 149 -6.72 -5.19 0.50
C VAL A 149 -8.02 -5.82 0.02
N TYR A 150 -9.16 -5.34 0.48
CA TYR A 150 -10.48 -5.81 0.04
C TYR A 150 -11.19 -4.86 -0.92
N PRO A 151 -10.86 -3.54 -1.00
CA PRO A 151 -11.48 -2.66 -1.98
C PRO A 151 -11.25 -3.12 -3.41
N ALA A 152 -12.28 -2.91 -4.22
CA ALA A 152 -12.24 -3.02 -5.67
C ALA A 152 -12.36 -1.62 -6.26
N ALA A 153 -11.39 -1.23 -7.08
CA ALA A 153 -11.37 0.05 -7.77
C ALA A 153 -10.72 -0.10 -9.15
N GLU A 154 -11.06 0.78 -10.05
CA GLU A 154 -10.53 0.84 -11.41
C GLU A 154 -10.17 2.27 -11.82
N ILE A 155 -9.23 2.42 -12.74
CA ILE A 155 -8.96 3.67 -13.42
C ILE A 155 -9.83 3.68 -14.66
N THR A 156 -10.87 4.51 -14.68
CA THR A 156 -11.77 4.62 -15.83
C THR A 156 -11.19 5.54 -16.92
N GLU A 157 -10.51 6.60 -16.48
CA GLU A 157 -9.81 7.57 -17.31
C GLU A 157 -8.57 8.09 -16.57
N PRO A 158 -7.58 8.68 -17.27
CA PRO A 158 -6.46 9.34 -16.61
C PRO A 158 -6.96 10.34 -15.55
N GLY A 159 -6.52 10.20 -14.29
CA GLY A 159 -6.94 11.04 -13.17
C GLY A 159 -8.27 10.65 -12.53
N VAL A 160 -8.97 9.62 -13.02
CA VAL A 160 -10.28 9.21 -12.50
C VAL A 160 -10.25 7.81 -11.95
N ILE A 161 -10.55 7.67 -10.67
CA ILE A 161 -10.69 6.40 -9.96
C ILE A 161 -12.17 6.13 -9.69
N LYS A 162 -12.65 4.96 -10.07
CA LYS A 162 -13.98 4.48 -9.71
C LYS A 162 -13.86 3.39 -8.66
N HIS A 163 -14.48 3.61 -7.51
CA HIS A 163 -14.60 2.63 -6.45
C HIS A 163 -15.81 1.75 -6.69
N ASN A 164 -15.58 0.43 -6.80
CA ASN A 164 -16.62 -0.55 -7.11
C ASN A 164 -17.14 -1.28 -5.86
N GLY A 165 -16.44 -1.18 -4.73
CA GLY A 165 -16.88 -1.76 -3.46
C GLY A 165 -15.73 -2.13 -2.52
N GLY A 166 -16.10 -2.43 -1.27
CA GLY A 166 -15.16 -2.73 -0.20
C GLY A 166 -14.44 -1.50 0.35
N GLU A 167 -14.18 -1.49 1.66
CA GLU A 167 -13.52 -0.36 2.34
C GLU A 167 -12.46 -0.87 3.32
N ARG A 168 -12.23 -2.18 3.37
CA ARG A 168 -11.43 -2.81 4.41
C ARG A 168 -10.00 -3.04 3.95
N PHE A 169 -9.06 -2.49 4.72
CA PHE A 169 -7.63 -2.76 4.65
C PHE A 169 -7.22 -3.42 5.98
N THR A 170 -7.11 -4.74 6.00
CA THR A 170 -6.72 -5.47 7.22
C THR A 170 -5.21 -5.36 7.41
N LEU A 171 -4.77 -4.84 8.54
CA LEU A 171 -3.38 -4.58 8.84
C LEU A 171 -2.82 -5.53 9.91
N GLY A 172 -1.51 -5.72 9.93
CA GLY A 172 -0.82 -6.47 10.98
C GLY A 172 0.70 -6.42 10.85
N GLU A 173 1.38 -6.53 11.99
CA GLU A 173 2.83 -6.72 11.99
C GLU A 173 3.19 -8.13 11.53
N PRO A 174 4.33 -8.31 10.83
CA PRO A 174 4.79 -9.65 10.44
C PRO A 174 4.96 -10.63 11.60
N ASP A 175 5.33 -10.14 12.78
CA ASP A 175 5.49 -10.95 14.00
C ASP A 175 4.24 -11.04 14.87
N GLY A 176 3.12 -10.45 14.44
CA GLY A 176 1.86 -10.44 15.16
C GLY A 176 1.80 -9.47 16.34
N SER A 177 2.83 -8.67 16.56
CA SER A 177 2.87 -7.67 17.63
C SER A 177 1.87 -6.52 17.37
N LYS A 178 1.57 -5.77 18.43
CA LYS A 178 0.78 -4.53 18.35
C LYS A 178 1.73 -3.35 18.57
N SER A 179 2.23 -2.81 17.49
CA SER A 179 3.16 -1.68 17.51
C SER A 179 2.44 -0.34 17.43
N GLU A 180 3.11 0.72 17.88
CA GLU A 180 2.59 2.09 17.76
C GLU A 180 2.46 2.49 16.27
N ARG A 181 3.42 2.13 15.40
CA ARG A 181 3.35 2.42 13.97
C ARG A 181 2.15 1.76 13.30
N LEU A 182 1.81 0.52 13.70
CA LEU A 182 0.61 -0.18 13.20
C LEU A 182 -0.66 0.52 13.65
N LYS A 183 -0.72 0.96 14.91
CA LYS A 183 -1.86 1.69 15.46
C LYS A 183 -2.05 3.03 14.74
N LEU A 184 -0.99 3.81 14.57
CA LEU A 184 -1.02 5.12 13.93
C LEU A 184 -1.56 5.04 12.50
N ILE A 185 -1.06 4.09 11.69
CA ILE A 185 -1.54 3.95 10.31
C ILE A 185 -2.98 3.42 10.24
N ALA A 186 -3.39 2.54 11.17
CA ALA A 186 -4.78 2.10 11.25
C ALA A 186 -5.72 3.25 11.60
N ASP A 187 -5.38 4.08 12.60
CA ASP A 187 -6.15 5.24 13.00
C ASP A 187 -6.26 6.26 11.86
N LEU A 188 -5.18 6.44 11.09
CA LEU A 188 -5.17 7.32 9.91
C LEU A 188 -6.13 6.82 8.81
N LEU A 189 -6.10 5.52 8.49
CA LEU A 189 -7.01 4.94 7.51
C LEU A 189 -8.47 5.08 7.97
N ILE A 190 -8.76 4.89 9.25
CA ILE A 190 -10.09 5.08 9.83
C ILE A 190 -10.52 6.55 9.74
N ALA A 191 -9.64 7.49 10.03
CA ALA A 191 -9.91 8.92 9.87
C ALA A 191 -10.21 9.30 8.41
N GLY A 192 -9.59 8.62 7.44
CA GLY A 192 -9.89 8.73 6.01
C GLY A 192 -11.20 8.04 5.57
N GLY A 193 -11.98 7.47 6.50
CA GLY A 193 -13.26 6.82 6.22
C GLY A 193 -13.15 5.35 5.78
N LEU A 194 -12.01 4.71 6.04
CA LEU A 194 -11.76 3.32 5.70
C LEU A 194 -11.92 2.40 6.93
N LYS A 195 -12.02 1.10 6.70
CA LYS A 195 -11.97 0.09 7.75
C LYS A 195 -10.58 -0.52 7.83
N ALA A 196 -9.90 -0.36 8.96
CA ALA A 196 -8.53 -0.82 9.15
C ALA A 196 -8.40 -1.75 10.39
N PRO A 197 -9.04 -2.93 10.39
CA PRO A 197 -8.89 -3.85 11.50
C PRO A 197 -7.44 -4.35 11.59
N GLN A 198 -6.94 -4.43 12.82
CA GLN A 198 -5.61 -4.94 13.12
C GLN A 198 -5.69 -6.42 13.52
N LYS A 199 -4.83 -7.25 12.96
CA LYS A 199 -4.77 -8.70 13.20
C LYS A 199 -3.37 -9.12 13.67
N SER A 200 -3.32 -9.88 14.75
CA SER A 200 -2.07 -10.51 15.21
C SER A 200 -1.62 -11.66 14.31
N ASN A 201 -2.56 -12.37 13.69
CA ASN A 201 -2.26 -13.39 12.68
C ASN A 201 -2.76 -12.94 11.30
N LEU A 202 -2.03 -12.01 10.67
CA LEU A 202 -2.40 -11.51 9.35
C LEU A 202 -2.21 -12.55 8.25
N ARG A 203 -1.37 -13.56 8.46
CA ARG A 203 -1.14 -14.63 7.49
C ARG A 203 -2.41 -15.43 7.20
N ASP A 204 -3.26 -15.66 8.21
CA ASP A 204 -4.56 -16.31 8.01
C ASP A 204 -5.46 -15.49 7.08
N GLU A 205 -5.50 -14.18 7.27
CA GLU A 205 -6.28 -13.27 6.40
C GLU A 205 -5.76 -13.29 4.94
N ILE A 206 -4.44 -13.39 4.76
CA ILE A 206 -3.82 -13.53 3.43
C ILE A 206 -4.31 -14.81 2.77
N TRP A 207 -4.28 -15.95 3.46
CA TRP A 207 -4.72 -17.22 2.91
C TRP A 207 -6.22 -17.29 2.65
N ILE A 208 -7.05 -16.78 3.57
CA ILE A 208 -8.51 -16.71 3.39
C ILE A 208 -8.83 -15.91 2.12
N LYS A 209 -8.16 -14.76 1.93
CA LYS A 209 -8.37 -13.96 0.73
C LYS A 209 -7.85 -14.65 -0.53
N LEU A 210 -6.66 -15.26 -0.47
CA LEU A 210 -6.08 -15.96 -1.60
C LEU A 210 -6.96 -17.12 -2.03
N TRP A 211 -7.48 -17.90 -1.10
CA TRP A 211 -8.45 -18.96 -1.36
C TRP A 211 -9.71 -18.44 -2.04
N GLY A 212 -10.30 -17.34 -1.53
CA GLY A 212 -11.43 -16.69 -2.17
C GLY A 212 -11.13 -16.25 -3.60
N ASN A 213 -9.98 -15.60 -3.84
CA ASN A 213 -9.58 -15.19 -5.17
C ASN A 213 -9.40 -16.38 -6.13
N CYS A 214 -8.78 -17.47 -5.68
CA CYS A 214 -8.60 -18.66 -6.50
C CYS A 214 -9.91 -19.38 -6.80
N SER A 215 -10.90 -19.29 -5.88
CA SER A 215 -12.17 -20.00 -6.06
C SER A 215 -13.17 -19.22 -6.90
N PHE A 216 -13.21 -17.89 -6.79
CA PHE A 216 -14.26 -17.07 -7.41
C PHE A 216 -13.80 -16.27 -8.65
N ASN A 217 -12.51 -16.07 -8.86
CA ASN A 217 -12.00 -15.28 -10.00
C ASN A 217 -11.57 -16.16 -11.20
N ILE A 218 -11.77 -17.46 -11.14
CA ILE A 218 -11.44 -18.42 -12.22
C ILE A 218 -12.65 -18.73 -13.12
N ILE A 219 -13.81 -18.16 -12.81
CA ILE A 219 -15.06 -18.37 -13.57
C ILE A 219 -15.31 -17.17 -14.48
#